data_cad80aae00e34715e823a918ccc5e86e
#
_entry.id   cad80aae00e34715e823a918ccc5e86e
#
_cell.length_a   1.000
_cell.length_b   1.000
_cell.length_c   1.000
_cell.angle_alpha   90.00
_cell.angle_beta   90.00
_cell.angle_gamma   90.00
#
_symmetry.space_group_name_H-M   'P 1'
#
loop_
_entity.id
_entity.type
_entity.pdbx_description
1 polymer ?
#
loop_
_entity_poly.entity_id
_entity_poly.type
_entity_poly.pdbx_seq_one_letter_code
_entity_poly.pdbx_strand_id
1 'polypeptide(L)'
;MNIYNSEMYPDPTAYHALTKIQKEKKAARYRPLVYICSPYSGDIAGNTEKAIKHCRFAVDNNAIPLAPHLLFPQFMDEEKERDLAMFMDMVLIGRCEQLWVFGDTVTEGMKAEISKANKKGIKIRRFTELYREHN
;
A
#
# COMPACT_ATOMS: atom_id res chain seq x y z
N MET A 1 25.01 -5.62 5.84
CA MET A 1 25.87 -5.05 6.92
C MET A 1 26.24 -6.14 7.90
N ASN A 2 27.51 -6.26 8.19
CA ASN A 2 28.01 -7.31 9.10
C ASN A 2 28.09 -6.76 10.54
N ILE A 3 27.39 -7.40 11.47
CA ILE A 3 27.37 -7.03 12.89
C ILE A 3 28.29 -7.90 13.73
N TYR A 4 29.04 -8.78 13.11
CA TYR A 4 29.97 -9.67 13.78
C TYR A 4 31.40 -9.19 13.59
N ASN A 5 32.26 -9.53 14.54
CA ASN A 5 33.69 -9.26 14.40
C ASN A 5 34.31 -10.24 13.38
N SER A 6 35.64 -10.12 13.15
CA SER A 6 36.35 -10.95 12.17
C SER A 6 36.30 -12.46 12.47
N GLU A 7 35.94 -12.84 13.69
CA GLU A 7 35.84 -14.24 14.13
C GLU A 7 34.43 -14.77 14.07
N MET A 8 33.50 -14.01 13.48
CA MET A 8 32.09 -14.37 13.36
C MET A 8 31.32 -14.40 14.69
N TYR A 9 31.85 -13.77 15.72
CA TYR A 9 31.16 -13.60 16.99
C TYR A 9 30.63 -12.18 17.13
N PRO A 10 29.50 -11.98 17.82
CA PRO A 10 28.99 -10.62 18.06
C PRO A 10 29.98 -9.83 18.92
N ASP A 11 30.33 -8.64 18.44
CA ASP A 11 31.03 -7.66 19.27
C ASP A 11 29.98 -6.81 20.00
N PRO A 12 29.86 -6.89 21.35
CA PRO A 12 28.81 -6.18 22.06
C PRO A 12 28.79 -4.67 21.82
N THR A 13 29.96 -4.05 21.75
CA THR A 13 30.07 -2.60 21.53
C THR A 13 29.65 -2.25 20.10
N ALA A 14 30.19 -2.96 19.11
CA ALA A 14 29.82 -2.76 17.71
C ALA A 14 28.35 -3.10 17.47
N TYR A 15 27.85 -4.18 18.10
CA TYR A 15 26.45 -4.56 17.98
C TYR A 15 25.52 -3.48 18.51
N HIS A 16 25.79 -2.93 19.69
CA HIS A 16 24.95 -1.86 20.26
C HIS A 16 24.97 -0.62 19.39
N ALA A 17 26.11 -0.21 18.88
CA ALA A 17 26.23 0.94 17.99
C ALA A 17 25.46 0.73 16.69
N LEU A 18 25.60 -0.43 16.07
CA LEU A 18 24.88 -0.77 14.83
C LEU A 18 23.39 -0.86 15.06
N THR A 19 22.93 -1.43 16.18
CA THR A 19 21.51 -1.52 16.52
C THR A 19 20.90 -0.14 16.67
N LYS A 20 21.60 0.79 17.33
CA LYS A 20 21.14 2.17 17.47
C LYS A 20 21.01 2.85 16.10
N ILE A 21 22.04 2.72 15.26
CA ILE A 21 22.02 3.26 13.89
C ILE A 21 20.88 2.67 13.08
N GLN A 22 20.66 1.36 13.18
CA GLN A 22 19.57 0.68 12.47
C GLN A 22 18.20 1.17 12.95
N LYS A 23 18.03 1.39 14.25
CA LYS A 23 16.78 1.94 14.80
C LYS A 23 16.53 3.35 14.30
N GLU A 24 17.55 4.20 14.27
CA GLU A 24 17.44 5.56 13.76
C GLU A 24 17.11 5.56 12.26
N LYS A 25 17.78 4.72 11.47
CA LYS A 25 17.49 4.57 10.05
C LYS A 25 16.09 4.03 9.82
N LYS A 26 15.64 3.08 10.62
CA LYS A 26 14.30 2.51 10.54
C LYS A 26 13.25 3.56 10.84
N ALA A 27 13.45 4.38 11.88
CA ALA A 27 12.53 5.47 12.18
C ALA A 27 12.47 6.50 11.06
N ALA A 28 13.62 6.87 10.46
CA ALA A 28 13.68 7.80 9.34
C ALA A 28 13.10 7.22 8.06
N ARG A 29 13.04 5.89 7.94
CA ARG A 29 12.50 5.18 6.78
C ARG A 29 11.10 4.64 6.99
N TYR A 30 10.47 4.96 8.11
CA TYR A 30 9.11 4.48 8.34
C TYR A 30 8.19 4.95 7.21
N ARG A 31 7.45 3.98 6.66
CA ARG A 31 6.49 4.22 5.60
C ARG A 31 5.18 3.52 5.96
N PRO A 32 4.06 4.21 5.96
CA PRO A 32 2.78 3.53 6.19
C PRO A 32 2.45 2.63 5.02
N LEU A 33 1.82 1.50 5.32
CA LEU A 33 1.25 0.63 4.30
C LEU A 33 -0.10 1.23 3.91
N VAL A 34 -0.24 1.59 2.63
CA VAL A 34 -1.45 2.25 2.13
C VAL A 34 -2.11 1.42 1.04
N TYR A 35 -3.42 1.28 1.13
CA TYR A 35 -4.23 0.62 0.11
C TYR A 35 -4.56 1.63 -0.98
N ILE A 36 -4.29 1.26 -2.23
CA ILE A 36 -4.57 2.10 -3.39
C ILE A 36 -5.99 1.82 -3.86
N CYS A 37 -6.89 2.77 -3.63
CA CYS A 37 -8.30 2.67 -4.00
C CYS A 37 -8.52 3.49 -5.27
N SER A 38 -8.71 2.80 -6.39
CA SER A 38 -8.93 3.42 -7.71
C SER A 38 -9.75 2.49 -8.59
N PRO A 39 -10.36 3.00 -9.69
CA PRO A 39 -11.16 2.15 -10.57
C PRO A 39 -10.33 1.03 -11.20
N TYR A 40 -10.94 -0.14 -11.38
CA TYR A 40 -10.34 -1.26 -12.10
C TYR A 40 -11.18 -1.65 -13.32
N SER A 41 -12.46 -1.97 -13.11
CA SER A 41 -13.36 -2.42 -14.18
C SER A 41 -13.72 -1.29 -15.16
N GLY A 42 -14.21 -1.65 -16.32
CA GLY A 42 -14.47 -0.73 -17.42
C GLY A 42 -13.27 -0.70 -18.35
N ASP A 43 -12.54 0.40 -18.41
CA ASP A 43 -11.29 0.50 -19.15
C ASP A 43 -10.15 -0.11 -18.34
N ILE A 44 -10.05 -1.45 -18.35
CA ILE A 44 -9.08 -2.17 -17.54
C ILE A 44 -7.63 -1.73 -17.83
N ALA A 45 -7.29 -1.61 -19.14
CA ALA A 45 -5.93 -1.21 -19.52
C ALA A 45 -5.58 0.20 -19.03
N GLY A 46 -6.47 1.16 -19.23
CA GLY A 46 -6.26 2.53 -18.78
C GLY A 46 -6.25 2.64 -17.26
N ASN A 47 -7.15 1.92 -16.59
CA ASN A 47 -7.21 1.90 -15.13
C ASN A 47 -5.97 1.26 -14.51
N THR A 48 -5.43 0.22 -15.16
CA THR A 48 -4.18 -0.43 -14.74
C THR A 48 -3.00 0.53 -14.84
N GLU A 49 -2.89 1.26 -15.95
CA GLU A 49 -1.84 2.28 -16.10
C GLU A 49 -1.93 3.36 -15.03
N LYS A 50 -3.15 3.84 -14.77
CA LYS A 50 -3.37 4.84 -13.72
C LYS A 50 -2.97 4.31 -12.35
N ALA A 51 -3.34 3.06 -12.02
CA ALA A 51 -2.99 2.46 -10.75
C ALA A 51 -1.49 2.33 -10.56
N ILE A 52 -0.75 2.00 -11.62
CA ILE A 52 0.72 1.97 -11.57
C ILE A 52 1.28 3.34 -11.22
N LYS A 53 0.74 4.40 -11.82
CA LYS A 53 1.14 5.78 -11.51
C LYS A 53 0.79 6.17 -10.08
N HIS A 54 -0.37 5.74 -9.58
CA HIS A 54 -0.76 5.98 -8.19
C HIS A 54 0.20 5.30 -7.21
N CYS A 55 0.64 4.09 -7.52
CA CYS A 55 1.65 3.40 -6.73
C CYS A 55 2.97 4.17 -6.72
N ARG A 56 3.39 4.68 -7.87
CA ARG A 56 4.62 5.50 -7.97
C ARG A 56 4.49 6.76 -7.12
N PHE A 57 3.34 7.43 -7.20
CA PHE A 57 3.05 8.59 -6.37
C PHE A 57 3.16 8.25 -4.88
N ALA A 58 2.61 7.11 -4.47
CA ALA A 58 2.68 6.69 -3.06
C ALA A 58 4.12 6.48 -2.61
N VAL A 59 4.94 5.81 -3.43
CA VAL A 59 6.37 5.61 -3.13
C VAL A 59 7.08 6.96 -2.99
N ASP A 60 6.80 7.90 -3.89
CA ASP A 60 7.42 9.23 -3.86
C ASP A 60 6.95 10.06 -2.65
N ASN A 61 5.84 9.68 -2.03
CA ASN A 61 5.29 10.33 -0.84
C ASN A 61 5.48 9.49 0.43
N ASN A 62 6.52 8.70 0.46
CA ASN A 62 6.99 7.94 1.62
C ASN A 62 6.01 6.88 2.13
N ALA A 63 5.19 6.32 1.25
CA ALA A 63 4.28 5.23 1.58
C ALA A 63 4.73 3.91 0.93
N ILE A 64 4.12 2.81 1.37
CA ILE A 64 4.25 1.51 0.72
C ILE A 64 2.89 1.23 0.08
N PRO A 65 2.79 1.28 -1.27
CA PRO A 65 1.53 1.06 -1.94
C PRO A 65 1.15 -0.42 -1.99
N LEU A 66 -0.12 -0.71 -1.77
CA LEU A 66 -0.71 -2.01 -1.98
C LEU A 66 -1.89 -1.85 -2.93
N ALA A 67 -1.75 -2.36 -4.14
CA ALA A 67 -2.78 -2.29 -5.18
C ALA A 67 -3.12 -3.71 -5.66
N PRO A 68 -4.07 -4.41 -5.00
CA PRO A 68 -4.38 -5.79 -5.34
C PRO A 68 -4.85 -5.98 -6.77
N HIS A 69 -5.50 -4.99 -7.37
CA HIS A 69 -5.94 -5.08 -8.77
C HIS A 69 -4.80 -5.03 -9.79
N LEU A 70 -3.57 -4.75 -9.34
CA LEU A 70 -2.38 -4.95 -10.17
C LEU A 70 -1.79 -6.35 -9.99
N LEU A 71 -2.15 -7.03 -8.93
CA LEU A 71 -1.58 -8.32 -8.55
C LEU A 71 -2.50 -9.48 -8.90
N PHE A 72 -3.74 -9.47 -8.40
CA PHE A 72 -4.66 -10.59 -8.51
C PHE A 72 -4.99 -11.01 -9.96
N PRO A 73 -5.18 -10.08 -10.93
CA PRO A 73 -5.48 -10.50 -12.29
C PRO A 73 -4.40 -11.33 -12.97
N GLN A 74 -3.20 -11.34 -12.41
CA GLN A 74 -2.11 -12.13 -12.96
C GLN A 74 -2.24 -13.62 -12.67
N PHE A 75 -3.08 -14.01 -11.69
CA PHE A 75 -3.24 -15.41 -11.30
C PHE A 75 -4.67 -15.77 -10.88
N MET A 76 -5.63 -14.85 -11.00
CA MET A 76 -7.04 -15.09 -10.71
C MET A 76 -7.90 -14.71 -11.90
N ASP A 77 -9.04 -15.41 -12.05
CA ASP A 77 -10.06 -15.05 -13.01
C ASP A 77 -11.01 -14.03 -12.36
N GLU A 78 -10.93 -12.78 -12.82
CA GLU A 78 -11.68 -11.68 -12.23
C GLU A 78 -13.20 -11.81 -12.36
N GLU A 79 -13.69 -12.53 -13.38
CA GLU A 79 -15.12 -12.75 -13.54
C GLU A 79 -15.63 -13.88 -12.64
N LYS A 80 -14.93 -15.01 -12.65
CA LYS A 80 -15.36 -16.20 -11.91
C LYS A 80 -15.06 -16.12 -10.43
N GLU A 81 -14.00 -15.40 -10.06
CA GLU A 81 -13.51 -15.33 -8.70
C GLU A 81 -13.68 -13.94 -8.08
N ARG A 82 -14.60 -13.14 -8.61
CA ARG A 82 -14.82 -11.77 -8.16
C ARG A 82 -15.12 -11.68 -6.66
N ASP A 83 -15.98 -12.55 -6.17
CA ASP A 83 -16.34 -12.55 -4.75
C ASP A 83 -15.15 -12.88 -3.87
N LEU A 84 -14.32 -13.83 -4.29
CA LEU A 84 -13.10 -14.18 -3.58
C LEU A 84 -12.10 -13.03 -3.60
N ALA A 85 -11.89 -12.41 -4.76
CA ALA A 85 -11.00 -11.25 -4.88
C ALA A 85 -11.45 -10.10 -3.98
N MET A 86 -12.76 -9.82 -3.96
CA MET A 86 -13.32 -8.78 -3.10
C MET A 86 -13.11 -9.10 -1.62
N PHE A 87 -13.32 -10.36 -1.22
CA PHE A 87 -13.06 -10.78 0.15
C PHE A 87 -11.59 -10.58 0.53
N MET A 88 -10.68 -10.94 -0.36
CA MET A 88 -9.24 -10.78 -0.13
C MET A 88 -8.86 -9.29 -0.03
N ASP A 89 -9.47 -8.44 -0.87
CA ASP A 89 -9.28 -6.99 -0.78
C ASP A 89 -9.69 -6.47 0.59
N MET A 90 -10.81 -6.94 1.12
CA MET A 90 -11.30 -6.51 2.43
C MET A 90 -10.32 -6.92 3.56
N VAL A 91 -9.75 -8.11 3.47
CA VAL A 91 -8.74 -8.56 4.42
C VAL A 91 -7.50 -7.67 4.34
N LEU A 92 -7.05 -7.36 3.13
CA LEU A 92 -5.86 -6.52 2.94
C LEU A 92 -6.07 -5.09 3.44
N ILE A 93 -7.25 -4.51 3.21
CA ILE A 93 -7.58 -3.18 3.74
C ILE A 93 -7.44 -3.17 5.26
N GLY A 94 -7.95 -4.21 5.92
CA GLY A 94 -7.85 -4.31 7.38
C GLY A 94 -6.43 -4.39 7.91
N ARG A 95 -5.45 -4.65 7.06
CA ARG A 95 -4.03 -4.70 7.42
C ARG A 95 -3.26 -3.46 7.02
N CYS A 96 -3.90 -2.53 6.30
CA CYS A 96 -3.29 -1.28 5.91
C CYS A 96 -3.46 -0.23 7.00
N GLU A 97 -2.54 0.73 7.03
CA GLU A 97 -2.62 1.87 7.94
C GLU A 97 -3.49 2.99 7.38
N GLN A 98 -3.52 3.12 6.07
CA GLN A 98 -4.28 4.14 5.38
C GLN A 98 -4.88 3.59 4.10
N LEU A 99 -5.92 4.24 3.60
CA LEU A 99 -6.50 3.99 2.29
C LEU A 99 -6.46 5.30 1.51
N TRP A 100 -5.85 5.28 0.34
CA TRP A 100 -5.73 6.45 -0.53
C TRP A 100 -6.66 6.29 -1.73
N VAL A 101 -7.60 7.21 -1.88
CA VAL A 101 -8.59 7.22 -2.96
C VAL A 101 -8.10 8.17 -4.05
N PHE A 102 -8.09 7.71 -5.29
CA PHE A 102 -7.60 8.49 -6.44
C PHE A 102 -8.70 8.74 -7.45
N GLY A 103 -8.75 9.97 -7.95
CA GLY A 103 -9.68 10.39 -8.97
C GLY A 103 -11.01 10.89 -8.43
N ASP A 104 -11.85 11.39 -9.35
CA ASP A 104 -13.12 12.00 -8.98
C ASP A 104 -14.28 11.00 -9.06
N THR A 105 -14.09 9.88 -9.74
CA THR A 105 -15.11 8.86 -9.91
C THR A 105 -14.93 7.76 -8.87
N VAL A 106 -16.01 7.46 -8.14
CA VAL A 106 -16.02 6.38 -7.15
C VAL A 106 -16.91 5.25 -7.66
N THR A 107 -16.31 4.13 -8.00
CA THR A 107 -17.03 2.93 -8.46
C THR A 107 -17.67 2.18 -7.29
N GLU A 108 -18.54 1.21 -7.58
CA GLU A 108 -19.14 0.38 -6.53
C GLU A 108 -18.07 -0.39 -5.73
N GLY A 109 -17.05 -0.91 -6.41
CA GLY A 109 -15.94 -1.58 -5.73
C GLY A 109 -15.18 -0.64 -4.81
N MET A 110 -14.93 0.58 -5.26
CA MET A 110 -14.28 1.61 -4.44
C MET A 110 -15.13 1.98 -3.23
N LYS A 111 -16.45 2.07 -3.38
CA LYS A 111 -17.37 2.35 -2.26
C LYS A 111 -17.27 1.27 -1.18
N ALA A 112 -17.20 0.01 -1.59
CA ALA A 112 -17.04 -1.11 -0.67
C ALA A 112 -15.72 -1.02 0.09
N GLU A 113 -14.64 -0.69 -0.61
CA GLU A 113 -13.31 -0.51 -0.01
C GLU A 113 -13.29 0.64 0.98
N ILE A 114 -13.86 1.78 0.61
CA ILE A 114 -13.97 2.96 1.49
C ILE A 114 -14.80 2.62 2.73
N SER A 115 -15.93 1.94 2.55
CA SER A 115 -16.78 1.51 3.65
C SER A 115 -16.02 0.61 4.63
N LYS A 116 -15.23 -0.33 4.12
CA LYS A 116 -14.40 -1.20 4.95
C LYS A 116 -13.38 -0.42 5.75
N ALA A 117 -12.70 0.52 5.11
CA ALA A 117 -11.71 1.38 5.77
C ALA A 117 -12.37 2.20 6.90
N ASN A 118 -13.54 2.76 6.64
CA ASN A 118 -14.30 3.49 7.66
C ASN A 118 -14.65 2.60 8.86
N LYS A 119 -15.12 1.40 8.62
CA LYS A 119 -15.47 0.45 9.69
C LYS A 119 -14.26 0.07 10.53
N LYS A 120 -13.08 0.00 9.93
CA LYS A 120 -11.84 -0.33 10.63
C LYS A 120 -11.16 0.87 11.26
N GLY A 121 -11.70 2.08 11.08
CA GLY A 121 -11.09 3.30 11.59
C GLY A 121 -9.78 3.67 10.91
N ILE A 122 -9.60 3.22 9.68
CA ILE A 122 -8.39 3.49 8.90
C ILE A 122 -8.50 4.87 8.28
N LYS A 123 -7.41 5.63 8.34
CA LYS A 123 -7.36 6.98 7.76
C LYS A 123 -7.53 6.91 6.24
N ILE A 124 -8.49 7.71 5.73
CA ILE A 124 -8.74 7.82 4.30
C ILE A 124 -8.20 9.16 3.83
N ARG A 125 -7.36 9.12 2.79
CA ARG A 125 -6.88 10.33 2.10
C ARG A 125 -7.36 10.28 0.66
N ARG A 126 -7.78 11.43 0.14
CA ARG A 126 -8.34 11.53 -1.20
C ARG A 126 -7.47 12.44 -2.05
N PHE A 127 -7.19 12.00 -3.28
CA PHE A 127 -6.36 12.73 -4.23
C PHE A 127 -7.08 12.89 -5.56
N THR A 128 -6.94 14.06 -6.18
CA THR A 128 -7.44 14.29 -7.54
C THR A 128 -6.57 13.53 -8.54
N GLU A 129 -6.97 13.53 -9.81
CA GLU A 129 -6.17 12.96 -10.90
C GLU A 129 -4.83 13.69 -11.08
N LEU A 130 -4.72 14.94 -10.61
CA LEU A 130 -3.49 15.72 -10.61
C LEU A 130 -2.72 15.61 -9.30
N TYR A 131 -3.09 14.63 -8.46
CA TYR A 131 -2.44 14.32 -7.18
C TYR A 131 -2.49 15.47 -6.17
N ARG A 132 -3.55 16.23 -6.19
CA ARG A 132 -3.83 17.24 -5.16
C ARG A 132 -4.74 16.60 -4.12
N GLU A 133 -4.36 16.75 -2.86
CA GLU A 133 -5.14 16.17 -1.78
C GLU A 133 -6.39 17.01 -1.49
N HIS A 134 -7.53 16.33 -1.35
CA HIS A 134 -8.76 16.91 -0.85
C HIS A 134 -8.74 16.96 0.67
N ASN A 135 -9.17 18.04 1.23
CA ASN A 135 -9.36 18.15 2.67
C ASN A 135 -10.75 17.68 3.11
#